data_e5d193d0e2f4d9adb012549fc58537b3
#
_entry.id   e5d193d0e2f4d9adb012549fc58537b3
#
_cell.length_a   1.000
_cell.length_b   1.000
_cell.length_c   1.000
_cell.angle_alpha   90.00
_cell.angle_beta   90.00
_cell.angle_gamma   90.00
#
_symmetry.space_group_name_H-M   'P 1'
#
loop_
_entity.id
_entity.type
_entity.pdbx_description
1 polymer ?
#
loop_
_entity_poly.entity_id
_entity_poly.type
_entity_poly.pdbx_seq_one_letter_code
_entity_poly.pdbx_strand_id
1 'polypeptide(L)'
;CIHFKQAFHGRSGYTLSLTNTSDPRKYQYFPKFDWPRILNPHLNFPITEENLEETIKNEQLALLHIQEAILSNPDQVACIIIEPIQAEGGDHHFRDEFFQGLRNLCDDNEILLIFDEVQTGIGITGKMWAFQHFTAKPDIISFGKKTQVCGVLANKEKFDEIPNNVFR
;
A
#
# COMPACT_ATOMS: atom_id res chain seq x y z
N CYS A 1 -3.42 10.92 -0.45
CA CYS A 1 -3.07 9.50 -0.39
C CYS A 1 -1.71 9.32 0.28
N ILE A 2 -1.60 8.43 1.26
CA ILE A 2 -0.33 8.03 1.87
C ILE A 2 0.23 6.81 1.13
N HIS A 3 1.53 6.78 0.87
CA HIS A 3 2.22 5.72 0.14
C HIS A 3 3.65 5.52 0.64
N PHE A 4 4.36 4.51 0.12
CA PHE A 4 5.65 4.09 0.66
C PHE A 4 6.80 4.35 -0.30
N LYS A 5 8.01 4.50 0.24
CA LYS A 5 9.24 4.50 -0.54
C LYS A 5 9.38 3.19 -1.31
N GLN A 6 10.09 3.24 -2.44
CA GLN A 6 10.37 2.10 -3.33
C GLN A 6 9.13 1.48 -3.99
N ALA A 7 7.93 2.03 -3.80
CA ALA A 7 6.69 1.54 -4.40
C ALA A 7 6.61 1.83 -5.90
N PHE A 8 5.83 1.00 -6.61
CA PHE A 8 5.48 1.21 -8.02
C PHE A 8 3.96 1.03 -8.23
N HIS A 9 3.25 2.14 -8.42
CA HIS A 9 1.80 2.16 -8.62
C HIS A 9 1.36 2.68 -9.99
N GLY A 10 2.29 2.80 -10.94
CA GLY A 10 2.02 3.24 -12.31
C GLY A 10 2.85 4.42 -12.77
N ARG A 11 2.63 4.86 -14.03
CA ARG A 11 3.43 5.88 -14.71
C ARG A 11 2.62 7.03 -15.28
N SER A 12 1.37 7.17 -14.96
CA SER A 12 0.49 8.20 -15.54
C SER A 12 -0.39 8.84 -14.46
N GLY A 13 -0.72 10.12 -14.67
CA GLY A 13 -1.61 10.87 -13.82
C GLY A 13 -1.24 10.82 -12.34
N TYR A 14 -2.22 10.56 -11.50
CA TYR A 14 -2.06 10.51 -10.05
C TYR A 14 -1.12 9.38 -9.59
N THR A 15 -1.15 8.23 -10.27
CA THR A 15 -0.35 7.05 -9.87
C THR A 15 1.16 7.27 -9.97
N LEU A 16 1.60 8.17 -10.86
CA LEU A 16 3.01 8.53 -10.96
C LEU A 16 3.52 9.23 -9.68
N SER A 17 2.65 9.95 -8.98
CA SER A 17 2.99 10.57 -7.68
C SER A 17 3.30 9.54 -6.60
N LEU A 18 2.75 8.34 -6.72
CA LEU A 18 2.89 7.23 -5.78
C LEU A 18 4.12 6.35 -6.08
N THR A 19 4.68 6.45 -7.30
CA THR A 19 5.82 5.64 -7.73
C THR A 19 7.14 6.25 -7.26
N ASN A 20 8.00 5.42 -6.64
CA ASN A 20 9.31 5.82 -6.14
C ASN A 20 10.29 4.63 -6.16
N THR A 21 10.51 4.06 -7.32
CA THR A 21 11.51 2.98 -7.52
C THR A 21 12.93 3.53 -7.57
N SER A 22 13.93 2.65 -7.57
CA SER A 22 15.36 3.02 -7.63
C SER A 22 15.77 3.77 -8.90
N ASP A 23 15.02 3.61 -10.00
CA ASP A 23 15.30 4.31 -11.26
C ASP A 23 14.50 5.62 -11.35
N PRO A 24 15.10 6.78 -11.07
CA PRO A 24 14.41 8.06 -11.06
C PRO A 24 13.91 8.49 -12.45
N ARG A 25 14.46 7.96 -13.53
CA ARG A 25 14.02 8.27 -14.90
C ARG A 25 12.56 7.88 -15.15
N LYS A 26 12.02 6.96 -14.35
CA LYS A 26 10.64 6.51 -14.45
C LYS A 26 9.62 7.55 -13.99
N TYR A 27 10.03 8.55 -13.18
CA TYR A 27 9.08 9.47 -12.54
C TYR A 27 9.59 10.93 -12.40
N GLN A 28 10.90 11.22 -12.53
CA GLN A 28 11.46 12.50 -12.13
C GLN A 28 11.03 13.69 -13.02
N TYR A 29 10.74 13.47 -14.28
CA TYR A 29 10.49 14.55 -15.27
C TYR A 29 9.03 14.99 -15.39
N PHE A 30 8.16 14.45 -14.58
CA PHE A 30 6.72 14.70 -14.67
C PHE A 30 6.20 15.44 -13.43
N PRO A 31 5.19 16.32 -13.59
CA PRO A 31 4.53 16.92 -12.45
C PRO A 31 3.88 15.83 -11.57
N LYS A 32 3.99 16.01 -10.26
CA LYS A 32 3.50 15.08 -9.25
C LYS A 32 2.86 15.83 -8.08
N PHE A 33 1.98 15.17 -7.38
CA PHE A 33 1.48 15.63 -6.09
C PHE A 33 2.48 15.30 -4.99
N ASP A 34 2.66 16.22 -4.07
CA ASP A 34 3.51 16.02 -2.89
C ASP A 34 2.70 15.38 -1.75
N TRP A 35 2.35 14.12 -1.95
CA TRP A 35 1.64 13.33 -0.95
C TRP A 35 2.59 12.66 0.04
N PRO A 36 2.17 12.42 1.30
CA PRO A 36 3.01 11.82 2.31
C PRO A 36 3.59 10.46 1.87
N ARG A 37 4.92 10.38 1.82
CA ARG A 37 5.66 9.17 1.45
C ARG A 37 6.41 8.63 2.64
N ILE A 38 6.01 7.46 3.08
CA ILE A 38 6.45 6.82 4.31
C ILE A 38 7.65 5.91 4.08
N LEU A 39 8.46 5.72 5.11
CA LEU A 39 9.52 4.71 5.16
C LEU A 39 8.95 3.34 4.79
N ASN A 40 9.71 2.56 4.02
CA ASN A 40 9.38 1.18 3.66
C ASN A 40 9.97 0.21 4.69
N PRO A 41 9.19 -0.34 5.64
CA PRO A 41 9.70 -1.18 6.71
C PRO A 41 9.73 -2.67 6.31
N HIS A 42 10.39 -2.96 5.19
CA HIS A 42 10.47 -4.34 4.70
C HIS A 42 11.35 -5.22 5.57
N LEU A 43 11.14 -6.54 5.48
CA LEU A 43 11.97 -7.55 6.10
C LEU A 43 13.38 -7.54 5.48
N ASN A 44 14.39 -7.55 6.33
CA ASN A 44 15.78 -7.75 5.94
C ASN A 44 16.15 -9.24 6.01
N PHE A 45 16.66 -9.80 4.94
CA PHE A 45 17.12 -11.19 4.87
C PHE A 45 18.65 -11.29 5.01
N PRO A 46 19.17 -12.37 5.66
CA PRO A 46 18.43 -13.44 6.31
C PRO A 46 17.69 -12.96 7.56
N ILE A 47 16.62 -13.65 7.94
CA ILE A 47 15.86 -13.31 9.15
C ILE A 47 16.68 -13.76 10.37
N THR A 48 17.44 -12.82 10.94
CA THR A 48 18.15 -12.95 12.21
C THR A 48 17.40 -12.15 13.28
N GLU A 49 17.72 -12.38 14.54
CA GLU A 49 17.15 -11.60 15.65
C GLU A 49 17.41 -10.09 15.48
N GLU A 50 18.65 -9.72 15.12
CA GLU A 50 19.05 -8.33 14.86
C GLU A 50 18.25 -7.70 13.71
N ASN A 51 18.15 -8.38 12.54
CA ASN A 51 17.40 -7.89 11.39
C ASN A 51 15.90 -7.78 11.69
N LEU A 52 15.37 -8.68 12.52
CA LEU A 52 13.97 -8.64 12.93
C LEU A 52 13.71 -7.45 13.88
N GLU A 53 14.59 -7.21 14.84
CA GLU A 53 14.50 -6.04 15.73
C GLU A 53 14.56 -4.72 14.95
N GLU A 54 15.44 -4.62 13.96
CA GLU A 54 15.53 -3.45 13.09
C GLU A 54 14.23 -3.27 12.28
N THR A 55 13.68 -4.36 11.72
CA THR A 55 12.42 -4.33 10.99
C THR A 55 11.28 -3.82 11.89
N ILE A 56 11.16 -4.33 13.12
CA ILE A 56 10.13 -3.90 14.08
C ILE A 56 10.27 -2.40 14.41
N LYS A 57 11.48 -1.89 14.61
CA LYS A 57 11.71 -0.45 14.82
C LYS A 57 11.28 0.38 13.62
N ASN A 58 11.58 -0.08 12.41
CA ASN A 58 11.19 0.60 11.18
C ASN A 58 9.66 0.56 10.97
N GLU A 59 8.98 -0.53 11.33
CA GLU A 59 7.52 -0.63 11.33
C GLU A 59 6.89 0.39 12.27
N GLN A 60 7.39 0.46 13.52
CA GLN A 60 6.90 1.43 14.50
C GLN A 60 7.10 2.88 14.02
N LEU A 61 8.26 3.18 13.44
CA LEU A 61 8.55 4.49 12.88
C LEU A 61 7.64 4.81 11.69
N ALA A 62 7.39 3.84 10.81
CA ALA A 62 6.49 4.02 9.68
C ALA A 62 5.06 4.32 10.14
N LEU A 63 4.54 3.56 11.11
CA LEU A 63 3.20 3.78 11.68
C LEU A 63 3.10 5.15 12.37
N LEU A 64 4.13 5.58 13.09
CA LEU A 64 4.21 6.91 13.69
C LEU A 64 4.14 8.01 12.62
N HIS A 65 4.94 7.93 11.57
CA HIS A 65 4.93 8.91 10.48
C HIS A 65 3.58 8.94 9.73
N ILE A 66 2.89 7.80 9.61
CA ILE A 66 1.53 7.77 9.06
C ILE A 66 0.58 8.55 9.97
N GLN A 67 0.63 8.31 11.28
CA GLN A 67 -0.19 9.01 12.25
C GLN A 67 0.07 10.53 12.24
N GLU A 68 1.34 10.94 12.18
CA GLU A 68 1.72 12.35 12.04
C GLU A 68 1.18 12.97 10.73
N ALA A 69 1.25 12.24 9.62
CA ALA A 69 0.72 12.69 8.34
C ALA A 69 -0.81 12.87 8.38
N ILE A 70 -1.54 11.98 9.05
CA ILE A 70 -2.99 12.09 9.25
C ILE A 70 -3.30 13.31 10.11
N LEU A 71 -2.64 13.48 11.25
CA LEU A 71 -2.85 14.60 12.16
C LEU A 71 -2.52 15.97 11.53
N SER A 72 -1.51 16.00 10.64
CA SER A 72 -1.11 17.21 9.92
C SER A 72 -2.04 17.56 8.77
N ASN A 73 -2.91 16.65 8.34
CA ASN A 73 -3.84 16.82 7.23
C ASN A 73 -5.24 16.33 7.62
N PRO A 74 -5.88 16.96 8.61
CA PRO A 74 -7.17 16.51 9.11
C PRO A 74 -8.21 16.49 7.99
N ASP A 75 -8.96 15.40 7.90
CA ASP A 75 -10.03 15.15 6.91
C ASP A 75 -9.58 15.16 5.42
N GLN A 76 -8.26 15.18 5.16
CA GLN A 76 -7.71 15.22 3.79
C GLN A 76 -7.10 13.89 3.34
N VAL A 77 -6.88 12.95 4.25
CA VAL A 77 -6.30 11.65 3.91
C VAL A 77 -7.41 10.66 3.59
N ALA A 78 -7.58 10.36 2.31
CA ALA A 78 -8.61 9.43 1.85
C ALA A 78 -8.17 7.96 1.92
N CYS A 79 -6.88 7.67 1.73
CA CYS A 79 -6.41 6.29 1.65
C CYS A 79 -4.91 6.15 1.95
N ILE A 80 -4.55 4.91 2.33
CA ILE A 80 -3.18 4.39 2.34
C ILE A 80 -3.10 3.31 1.27
N ILE A 81 -2.09 3.39 0.38
CA ILE A 81 -1.83 2.37 -0.64
C ILE A 81 -0.50 1.68 -0.42
N ILE A 82 -0.47 0.35 -0.55
CA ILE A 82 0.74 -0.47 -0.41
C ILE A 82 0.65 -1.70 -1.32
N GLU A 83 1.80 -2.14 -1.84
CA GLU A 83 1.93 -3.45 -2.48
C GLU A 83 2.10 -4.52 -1.38
N PRO A 84 1.37 -5.64 -1.36
CA PRO A 84 1.59 -6.72 -0.37
C PRO A 84 3.02 -7.29 -0.40
N ILE A 85 3.64 -7.27 -1.59
CA ILE A 85 5.05 -7.49 -1.83
C ILE A 85 5.48 -6.48 -2.87
N GLN A 86 6.45 -5.63 -2.56
CA GLN A 86 6.98 -4.67 -3.53
C GLN A 86 7.91 -5.36 -4.52
N ALA A 87 7.38 -5.79 -5.65
CA ALA A 87 8.16 -6.52 -6.65
C ALA A 87 9.14 -5.60 -7.40
N GLU A 88 8.65 -4.55 -8.05
CA GLU A 88 9.48 -3.58 -8.79
C GLU A 88 10.46 -2.81 -7.88
N GLY A 89 10.11 -2.65 -6.62
CA GLY A 89 10.93 -1.99 -5.61
C GLY A 89 12.11 -2.80 -5.10
N GLY A 90 12.12 -4.15 -5.32
CA GLY A 90 13.19 -5.02 -4.90
C GLY A 90 12.75 -6.31 -4.20
N ASP A 91 11.56 -6.81 -4.50
CA ASP A 91 10.97 -8.01 -3.88
C ASP A 91 10.88 -7.90 -2.35
N HIS A 92 10.45 -6.74 -1.87
CA HIS A 92 10.35 -6.45 -0.45
C HIS A 92 9.11 -7.08 0.17
N HIS A 93 9.33 -7.84 1.22
CA HIS A 93 8.29 -8.50 2.01
C HIS A 93 8.05 -7.74 3.32
N PHE A 94 6.85 -7.89 3.86
CA PHE A 94 6.42 -7.26 5.11
C PHE A 94 5.90 -8.30 6.09
N ARG A 95 5.88 -7.97 7.37
CA ARG A 95 5.28 -8.78 8.42
C ARG A 95 3.77 -8.54 8.47
N ASP A 96 3.03 -9.56 8.92
CA ASP A 96 1.57 -9.45 9.12
C ASP A 96 1.23 -8.38 10.16
N GLU A 97 2.05 -8.25 11.21
CA GLU A 97 1.85 -7.25 12.27
C GLU A 97 1.89 -5.81 11.75
N PHE A 98 2.72 -5.54 10.73
CA PHE A 98 2.73 -4.22 10.09
C PHE A 98 1.43 -3.95 9.34
N PHE A 99 0.91 -4.92 8.59
CA PHE A 99 -0.38 -4.77 7.92
C PHE A 99 -1.54 -4.62 8.89
N GLN A 100 -1.51 -5.31 10.04
CA GLN A 100 -2.49 -5.11 11.11
C GLN A 100 -2.42 -3.69 11.68
N GLY A 101 -1.21 -3.16 11.88
CA GLY A 101 -0.99 -1.77 12.30
C GLY A 101 -1.60 -0.77 11.30
N LEU A 102 -1.39 -0.98 9.98
CA LEU A 102 -2.02 -0.18 8.93
C LEU A 102 -3.55 -0.27 8.97
N ARG A 103 -4.09 -1.48 9.16
CA ARG A 103 -5.54 -1.69 9.23
C ARG A 103 -6.15 -0.94 10.40
N ASN A 104 -5.53 -1.03 11.59
CA ASN A 104 -6.00 -0.33 12.78
C ASN A 104 -5.99 1.20 12.56
N LEU A 105 -4.89 1.76 12.04
CA LEU A 105 -4.82 3.19 11.72
C LEU A 105 -5.88 3.63 10.71
N CYS A 106 -6.16 2.81 9.71
CA CYS A 106 -7.20 3.10 8.73
C CYS A 106 -8.59 3.06 9.34
N ASP A 107 -8.87 2.07 10.20
CA ASP A 107 -10.19 1.94 10.85
C ASP A 107 -10.43 3.05 11.87
N ASP A 108 -9.40 3.41 12.67
CA ASP A 108 -9.49 4.47 13.68
C ASP A 108 -9.69 5.87 13.08
N ASN A 109 -9.33 6.08 11.81
CA ASN A 109 -9.37 7.37 11.14
C ASN A 109 -10.32 7.41 9.92
N GLU A 110 -11.13 6.39 9.70
CA GLU A 110 -12.06 6.27 8.55
C GLU A 110 -11.35 6.41 7.18
N ILE A 111 -10.11 5.88 7.07
CA ILE A 111 -9.26 5.92 5.89
C ILE A 111 -9.30 4.55 5.19
N LEU A 112 -9.32 4.55 3.86
CA LEU A 112 -9.32 3.30 3.08
C LEU A 112 -7.92 2.68 3.00
N LEU A 113 -7.82 1.38 3.23
CA LEU A 113 -6.62 0.59 2.98
C LEU A 113 -6.70 -0.05 1.59
N ILE A 114 -5.75 0.30 0.72
CA ILE A 114 -5.67 -0.20 -0.65
C ILE A 114 -4.45 -1.11 -0.79
N PHE A 115 -4.67 -2.36 -1.23
CA PHE A 115 -3.57 -3.23 -1.63
C PHE A 115 -3.43 -3.27 -3.15
N ASP A 116 -2.25 -2.90 -3.63
CA ASP A 116 -1.90 -3.01 -5.03
C ASP A 116 -1.44 -4.44 -5.35
N GLU A 117 -2.36 -5.23 -5.86
CA GLU A 117 -2.16 -6.63 -6.24
C GLU A 117 -1.88 -6.81 -7.75
N VAL A 118 -1.53 -5.74 -8.45
CA VAL A 118 -1.22 -5.80 -9.89
C VAL A 118 -0.09 -6.80 -10.17
N GLN A 119 0.90 -6.88 -9.30
CA GLN A 119 2.01 -7.84 -9.41
C GLN A 119 1.73 -9.15 -8.67
N THR A 120 1.16 -9.08 -7.48
CA THR A 120 1.05 -10.20 -6.53
C THR A 120 -0.21 -11.03 -6.69
N GLY A 121 -1.25 -10.48 -7.28
CA GLY A 121 -2.54 -11.15 -7.46
C GLY A 121 -2.53 -12.26 -8.52
N ILE A 122 -3.68 -12.91 -8.66
CA ILE A 122 -3.95 -13.95 -9.66
C ILE A 122 -3.00 -15.16 -9.50
N GLY A 123 -2.91 -15.65 -8.28
CA GLY A 123 -2.33 -16.95 -7.97
C GLY A 123 -0.81 -17.02 -7.84
N ILE A 124 -0.05 -15.95 -8.07
CA ILE A 124 1.42 -16.00 -8.07
C ILE A 124 2.01 -16.39 -6.71
N THR A 125 1.30 -16.06 -5.62
CA THR A 125 1.73 -16.36 -4.25
C THR A 125 1.18 -17.69 -3.71
N GLY A 126 0.46 -18.46 -4.54
CA GLY A 126 -0.21 -19.69 -4.14
C GLY A 126 -1.65 -19.49 -3.63
N LYS A 127 -2.09 -18.25 -3.44
CA LYS A 127 -3.49 -17.87 -3.22
C LYS A 127 -3.94 -16.92 -4.31
N MET A 128 -5.26 -16.79 -4.53
CA MET A 128 -5.80 -15.89 -5.58
C MET A 128 -5.27 -14.47 -5.41
N TRP A 129 -5.24 -13.96 -4.19
CA TRP A 129 -4.71 -12.66 -3.80
C TRP A 129 -3.67 -12.80 -2.70
N ALA A 130 -2.59 -12.01 -2.75
CA ALA A 130 -1.54 -12.06 -1.74
C ALA A 130 -2.05 -11.64 -0.36
N PHE A 131 -3.03 -10.73 -0.27
CA PHE A 131 -3.61 -10.34 1.02
C PHE A 131 -4.22 -11.52 1.79
N GLN A 132 -4.55 -12.63 1.12
CA GLN A 132 -5.09 -13.82 1.78
C GLN A 132 -4.06 -14.54 2.66
N HIS A 133 -2.76 -14.17 2.56
CA HIS A 133 -1.71 -14.63 3.47
C HIS A 133 -1.65 -13.84 4.77
N PHE A 134 -2.31 -12.69 4.84
CA PHE A 134 -2.29 -11.76 5.97
C PHE A 134 -3.61 -11.73 6.71
N THR A 135 -3.56 -11.34 7.98
CA THR A 135 -4.75 -11.15 8.82
C THR A 135 -5.50 -9.89 8.41
N ALA A 136 -4.76 -8.80 8.11
CA ALA A 136 -5.33 -7.55 7.65
C ALA A 136 -6.03 -7.71 6.29
N LYS A 137 -7.23 -7.12 6.16
CA LYS A 137 -8.00 -7.12 4.92
C LYS A 137 -8.03 -5.71 4.33
N PRO A 138 -7.73 -5.56 3.03
CA PRO A 138 -7.88 -4.26 2.37
C PRO A 138 -9.36 -3.93 2.11
N ASP A 139 -9.64 -2.64 1.97
CA ASP A 139 -10.95 -2.16 1.51
C ASP A 139 -11.06 -2.20 -0.02
N ILE A 140 -9.92 -2.00 -0.68
CA ILE A 140 -9.80 -2.02 -2.15
C ILE A 140 -8.55 -2.82 -2.53
N ILE A 141 -8.63 -3.59 -3.61
CA ILE A 141 -7.47 -4.14 -4.31
C ILE A 141 -7.46 -3.67 -5.76
N SER A 142 -6.28 -3.32 -6.28
CA SER A 142 -6.05 -3.17 -7.72
C SER A 142 -5.44 -4.43 -8.30
N PHE A 143 -5.78 -4.79 -9.52
CA PHE A 143 -5.25 -5.96 -10.19
C PHE A 143 -4.98 -5.70 -11.69
N GLY A 144 -4.15 -6.53 -12.28
CA GLY A 144 -3.80 -6.40 -13.70
C GLY A 144 -2.74 -7.40 -14.12
N LYS A 145 -1.90 -7.00 -15.07
CA LYS A 145 -0.81 -7.81 -15.66
C LYS A 145 -1.28 -9.18 -16.15
N LYS A 146 -1.45 -10.17 -15.26
CA LYS A 146 -1.77 -11.56 -15.62
C LYS A 146 -3.15 -11.73 -16.25
N THR A 147 -4.08 -10.86 -15.93
CA THR A 147 -5.43 -10.84 -16.50
C THR A 147 -5.51 -10.16 -17.86
N GLN A 148 -4.44 -9.47 -18.29
CA GLN A 148 -4.41 -8.61 -19.51
C GLN A 148 -5.40 -7.45 -19.47
N VAL A 149 -6.20 -7.32 -18.42
CA VAL A 149 -7.13 -6.24 -18.11
C VAL A 149 -6.86 -5.78 -16.70
N CYS A 150 -6.82 -4.47 -16.49
CA CYS A 150 -6.68 -3.89 -15.15
C CYS A 150 -8.07 -3.58 -14.58
N GLY A 151 -8.18 -3.71 -13.26
CA GLY A 151 -9.41 -3.38 -12.56
C GLY A 151 -9.17 -3.18 -11.07
N VAL A 152 -10.25 -2.86 -10.38
CA VAL A 152 -10.30 -2.76 -8.94
C VAL A 152 -11.45 -3.60 -8.39
N LEU A 153 -11.25 -4.17 -7.21
CA LEU A 153 -12.30 -4.79 -6.42
C LEU A 153 -12.39 -4.04 -5.09
N ALA A 154 -13.61 -3.75 -4.66
CA ALA A 154 -13.86 -3.02 -3.42
C ALA A 154 -14.73 -3.85 -2.47
N ASN A 155 -14.54 -3.65 -1.18
CA ASN A 155 -15.40 -4.25 -0.17
C ASN A 155 -16.81 -3.67 -0.28
N LYS A 156 -17.75 -4.51 -0.69
CA LYS A 156 -19.14 -4.12 -0.94
C LYS A 156 -19.78 -3.44 0.28
N GLU A 157 -19.56 -3.97 1.47
CA GLU A 157 -20.19 -3.48 2.69
C GLU A 157 -19.83 -2.01 2.97
N LYS A 158 -18.57 -1.62 2.79
CA LYS A 158 -18.11 -0.23 2.98
C LYS A 158 -18.64 0.74 1.93
N PHE A 159 -18.90 0.27 0.70
CA PHE A 159 -19.29 1.16 -0.41
C PHE A 159 -20.80 1.20 -0.67
N ASP A 160 -21.57 0.18 -0.26
CA ASP A 160 -23.03 0.18 -0.40
C ASP A 160 -23.72 1.17 0.53
N GLU A 161 -23.07 1.57 1.63
CA GLU A 161 -23.60 2.57 2.58
C GLU A 161 -23.46 4.01 2.09
N ILE A 162 -22.67 4.27 1.05
CA ILE A 162 -22.46 5.63 0.52
C ILE A 162 -23.65 6.04 -0.34
N PRO A 163 -24.46 7.04 0.06
CA PRO A 163 -25.58 7.55 -0.75
C PRO A 163 -25.08 8.08 -2.08
N ASN A 164 -25.78 7.74 -3.18
CA ASN A 164 -25.43 8.16 -4.55
C ASN A 164 -24.04 7.70 -5.01
N ASN A 165 -23.62 6.52 -4.59
CA ASN A 165 -22.35 5.92 -4.99
C ASN A 165 -22.24 5.86 -6.52
N VAL A 166 -21.23 6.54 -7.07
CA VAL A 166 -20.99 6.62 -8.53
C VAL A 166 -20.48 5.31 -9.16
N PHE A 167 -20.17 4.31 -8.35
CA PHE A 167 -19.71 2.99 -8.79
C PHE A 167 -20.83 1.95 -8.96
N ARG A 168 -22.08 2.38 -8.93
CA ARG A 168 -23.25 1.54 -9.24
C ARG A 168 -23.60 1.57 -10.72
#